data_061d4bccce57c42d171bb2afc22c959d
#
_entry.id   061d4bccce57c42d171bb2afc22c959d
#
_cell.length_a   1.000
_cell.length_b   1.000
_cell.length_c   1.000
_cell.angle_alpha   90.00
_cell.angle_beta   90.00
_cell.angle_gamma   90.00
#
_symmetry.space_group_name_H-M   'P 1'
#
loop_
_entity.id
_entity.type
_entity.pdbx_description
1 polymer ?
#
loop_
_entity_poly.entity_id
_entity_poly.type
_entity_poly.pdbx_seq_one_letter_code
_entity_poly.pdbx_strand_id
1 'polypeptide(L)'
;MKKNIHTMICITLCQFYFSCNLNVEPLIVGYWNVENLFDLIDDPEKNDDEFSIGGRKNVTEDIYKLKLTHTAEVLADLNADVVGLSEVENEFVIKDLIDNYSNRKYDYIHYDSPDERGIDNVLLYDQNKIDIISDRPISNNLPGGDKTRDVLYVQGKYRDEIIHIFVCHWPSRYGGVEKTAPKRAITAQLIVKEISSILSEDADAEIILLGDFNEEPNGINIESLKTIGLKSLMEPMIGKPKVGTYVYRGKDELVDQIIIHESLQDQNGLIIDPESLYILDLPKYRQQEGRYAHYPFRFWAGDQVLGGYSDHLAIRVAIIKK
;
A
#
# COMPACT_ATOMS: atom_id res chain seq x y z
N MET A 1 -16.94 59.49 -60.27
CA MET A 1 -17.35 58.13 -59.87
C MET A 1 -16.50 57.70 -58.70
N LYS A 2 -17.04 57.79 -57.49
CA LYS A 2 -16.35 57.28 -56.24
C LYS A 2 -17.17 56.10 -55.74
N LYS A 3 -16.55 54.88 -55.72
CA LYS A 3 -17.14 53.68 -55.14
C LYS A 3 -16.83 53.66 -53.65
N ASN A 4 -17.87 53.70 -52.83
CA ASN A 4 -17.77 53.45 -51.40
C ASN A 4 -17.78 51.95 -51.18
N ILE A 5 -16.68 51.46 -50.56
CA ILE A 5 -16.54 50.07 -50.06
C ILE A 5 -16.91 50.11 -48.58
N HIS A 6 -18.05 49.46 -48.24
CA HIS A 6 -18.39 49.21 -46.83
C HIS A 6 -17.72 47.96 -46.38
N THR A 7 -16.75 48.11 -45.46
CA THR A 7 -16.12 47.03 -44.79
C THR A 7 -16.98 46.62 -43.59
N MET A 8 -17.55 45.46 -43.69
CA MET A 8 -18.35 44.82 -42.62
C MET A 8 -17.40 44.14 -41.67
N ILE A 9 -17.21 44.71 -40.45
CA ILE A 9 -16.41 44.13 -39.39
C ILE A 9 -17.28 43.10 -38.68
N CYS A 10 -16.96 41.80 -38.89
CA CYS A 10 -17.55 40.69 -38.15
C CYS A 10 -16.83 40.59 -36.81
N ILE A 11 -17.47 41.05 -35.73
CA ILE A 11 -16.97 40.83 -34.37
C ILE A 11 -17.38 39.43 -33.95
N THR A 12 -16.43 38.50 -34.01
CA THR A 12 -16.60 37.15 -33.46
C THR A 12 -16.42 37.28 -31.95
N LEU A 13 -17.50 37.19 -31.19
CA LEU A 13 -17.45 37.01 -29.74
C LEU A 13 -16.90 35.61 -29.46
N CYS A 14 -15.62 35.53 -29.13
CA CYS A 14 -15.06 34.38 -28.45
C CYS A 14 -15.61 34.33 -27.03
N GLN A 15 -16.64 33.50 -26.82
CA GLN A 15 -17.04 33.12 -25.47
C GLN A 15 -15.91 32.27 -24.87
N PHE A 16 -15.09 32.91 -24.06
CA PHE A 16 -14.21 32.19 -23.14
C PHE A 16 -15.09 31.47 -22.10
N TYR A 17 -15.33 30.19 -22.32
CA TYR A 17 -15.75 29.33 -21.23
C TYR A 17 -14.57 29.26 -20.22
N PHE A 18 -14.66 30.07 -19.18
CA PHE A 18 -13.90 29.82 -17.98
C PHE A 18 -14.40 28.46 -17.39
N SER A 19 -13.78 27.38 -17.80
CA SER A 19 -13.85 26.16 -17.06
C SER A 19 -13.20 26.47 -15.71
N CYS A 20 -14.01 26.61 -14.68
CA CYS A 20 -13.56 26.68 -13.31
C CYS A 20 -13.08 25.27 -12.97
N ASN A 21 -11.86 24.93 -13.37
CA ASN A 21 -11.16 23.79 -12.83
C ASN A 21 -10.89 24.15 -11.37
N LEU A 22 -11.84 23.80 -10.50
CA LEU A 22 -11.52 23.58 -9.10
C LEU A 22 -10.39 22.54 -9.12
N ASN A 23 -9.17 22.98 -8.82
CA ASN A 23 -8.05 22.10 -8.56
C ASN A 23 -8.42 21.30 -7.30
N VAL A 24 -9.17 20.24 -7.49
CA VAL A 24 -9.52 19.32 -6.42
C VAL A 24 -8.27 18.52 -6.15
N GLU A 25 -7.60 18.81 -5.02
CA GLU A 25 -6.45 18.02 -4.60
C GLU A 25 -6.87 16.55 -4.46
N PRO A 26 -6.18 15.63 -5.11
CA PRO A 26 -6.46 14.20 -4.99
C PRO A 26 -6.14 13.69 -3.58
N LEU A 27 -6.76 12.57 -3.19
CA LEU A 27 -6.31 11.74 -2.09
C LEU A 27 -5.25 10.78 -2.62
N ILE A 28 -4.04 10.87 -2.12
CA ILE A 28 -2.96 9.96 -2.49
C ILE A 28 -2.95 8.79 -1.54
N VAL A 29 -3.18 7.59 -2.07
CA VAL A 29 -3.21 6.35 -1.31
C VAL A 29 -2.04 5.48 -1.70
N GLY A 30 -1.29 4.97 -0.73
CA GLY A 30 -0.10 4.16 -0.95
C GLY A 30 -0.05 2.89 -0.12
N TYR A 31 0.93 2.04 -0.44
CA TYR A 31 1.24 0.85 0.32
C TYR A 31 2.75 0.58 0.31
N TRP A 32 3.25 0.01 1.42
CA TRP A 32 4.62 -0.44 1.52
C TRP A 32 4.82 -1.53 2.58
N ASN A 33 5.47 -2.63 2.23
CA ASN A 33 6.04 -3.57 3.17
C ASN A 33 7.39 -3.01 3.64
N VAL A 34 7.49 -2.69 4.93
CA VAL A 34 8.66 -1.98 5.48
C VAL A 34 9.86 -2.88 5.78
N GLU A 35 9.76 -4.17 5.57
CA GLU A 35 10.78 -5.20 5.93
C GLU A 35 11.14 -5.17 7.42
N ASN A 36 10.30 -5.77 8.27
CA ASN A 36 10.58 -6.02 9.69
C ASN A 36 10.99 -4.75 10.47
N LEU A 37 10.02 -3.90 10.76
CA LEU A 37 10.19 -2.73 11.61
C LEU A 37 9.81 -3.10 13.05
N PHE A 38 10.84 -3.45 13.84
CA PHE A 38 10.75 -3.87 15.23
C PHE A 38 11.33 -2.82 16.16
N ASP A 39 10.89 -2.83 17.41
CA ASP A 39 11.55 -2.10 18.49
C ASP A 39 12.79 -2.86 19.01
N LEU A 40 13.28 -2.53 20.20
CA LEU A 40 14.49 -3.11 20.78
C LEU A 40 14.19 -4.06 21.95
N ILE A 41 12.92 -4.31 22.23
CA ILE A 41 12.45 -5.06 23.40
C ILE A 41 11.96 -6.42 22.92
N ASP A 42 12.43 -7.49 23.55
CA ASP A 42 11.96 -8.85 23.32
C ASP A 42 10.56 -9.05 23.92
N ASP A 43 9.58 -9.41 23.11
CA ASP A 43 8.26 -9.84 23.58
C ASP A 43 8.30 -11.37 23.82
N PRO A 44 8.23 -11.82 25.06
CA PRO A 44 8.34 -13.26 25.39
C PRO A 44 7.21 -14.12 24.80
N GLU A 45 6.15 -13.53 24.25
CA GLU A 45 5.04 -14.24 23.60
C GLU A 45 5.18 -14.29 22.06
N LYS A 46 6.22 -13.66 21.49
CA LYS A 46 6.49 -13.55 20.05
C LYS A 46 7.87 -14.12 19.69
N ASN A 47 8.09 -14.37 18.42
CA ASN A 47 9.39 -14.81 17.90
C ASN A 47 10.13 -13.61 17.29
N ASP A 48 10.40 -12.59 18.09
CA ASP A 48 11.03 -11.33 17.72
C ASP A 48 12.41 -11.13 18.37
N ASP A 49 12.83 -12.06 19.23
CA ASP A 49 14.11 -12.08 19.97
C ASP A 49 15.33 -11.73 19.10
N GLU A 50 15.29 -12.06 17.82
CA GLU A 50 16.38 -11.75 16.90
C GLU A 50 16.56 -10.25 16.64
N PHE A 51 15.51 -9.42 16.84
CA PHE A 51 15.52 -7.96 16.63
C PHE A 51 15.78 -7.17 17.92
N SER A 52 15.70 -7.81 19.09
CA SER A 52 15.94 -7.16 20.39
C SER A 52 17.43 -6.88 20.64
N ILE A 53 17.72 -6.05 21.66
CA ILE A 53 19.10 -5.80 22.11
C ILE A 53 19.72 -7.11 22.63
N GLY A 54 20.83 -7.49 22.03
CA GLY A 54 21.52 -8.75 22.35
C GLY A 54 20.97 -9.96 21.61
N GLY A 55 19.96 -9.78 20.79
CA GLY A 55 19.44 -10.79 19.89
C GLY A 55 20.40 -11.12 18.74
N ARG A 56 20.02 -12.11 17.92
CA ARG A 56 20.88 -12.68 16.87
C ARG A 56 21.34 -11.68 15.82
N LYS A 57 20.53 -10.67 15.50
CA LYS A 57 20.85 -9.61 14.54
C LYS A 57 21.74 -8.52 15.11
N ASN A 58 22.07 -8.58 16.41
CA ASN A 58 22.86 -7.57 17.12
C ASN A 58 22.33 -6.14 16.93
N VAL A 59 21.02 -5.96 17.01
CA VAL A 59 20.40 -4.65 16.84
C VAL A 59 20.82 -3.73 17.98
N THR A 60 21.16 -2.49 17.61
CA THR A 60 21.52 -1.43 18.55
C THR A 60 20.55 -0.25 18.36
N GLU A 61 20.56 0.68 19.32
CA GLU A 61 19.78 1.93 19.18
C GLU A 61 20.10 2.67 17.86
N ASP A 62 21.37 2.67 17.41
CA ASP A 62 21.76 3.35 16.18
C ASP A 62 21.19 2.65 14.95
N ILE A 63 21.12 1.30 14.94
CA ILE A 63 20.50 0.52 13.87
C ILE A 63 19.00 0.76 13.85
N TYR A 64 18.35 0.76 15.00
CA TYR A 64 16.93 1.07 15.14
C TYR A 64 16.60 2.48 14.61
N LYS A 65 17.35 3.51 15.06
CA LYS A 65 17.20 4.88 14.58
C LYS A 65 17.45 5.00 13.07
N LEU A 66 18.42 4.27 12.53
CA LEU A 66 18.66 4.22 11.09
C LEU A 66 17.46 3.64 10.35
N LYS A 67 16.86 2.54 10.86
CA LYS A 67 15.67 1.92 10.27
C LYS A 67 14.49 2.89 10.25
N LEU A 68 14.21 3.55 11.38
CA LEU A 68 13.16 4.58 11.45
C LEU A 68 13.42 5.75 10.50
N THR A 69 14.67 6.24 10.44
CA THR A 69 15.06 7.34 9.52
C THR A 69 14.80 6.96 8.07
N HIS A 70 15.22 5.77 7.66
CA HIS A 70 15.01 5.28 6.29
C HIS A 70 13.54 5.02 5.99
N THR A 71 12.78 4.51 6.97
CA THR A 71 11.33 4.35 6.84
C THR A 71 10.64 5.70 6.62
N ALA A 72 10.99 6.70 7.41
CA ALA A 72 10.46 8.05 7.26
C ALA A 72 10.85 8.70 5.92
N GLU A 73 12.06 8.44 5.41
CA GLU A 73 12.50 8.92 4.10
C GLU A 73 11.65 8.35 2.96
N VAL A 74 11.34 7.04 3.00
CA VAL A 74 10.46 6.42 2.01
C VAL A 74 9.05 6.99 2.09
N LEU A 75 8.50 7.18 3.30
CA LEU A 75 7.18 7.80 3.49
C LEU A 75 7.15 9.23 2.94
N ALA A 76 8.22 10.01 3.14
CA ALA A 76 8.33 11.36 2.61
C ALA A 76 8.36 11.39 1.08
N ASP A 77 9.12 10.51 0.45
CA ASP A 77 9.21 10.42 -1.01
C ASP A 77 7.94 9.82 -1.63
N LEU A 78 7.30 8.87 -0.96
CA LEU A 78 6.00 8.33 -1.36
C LEU A 78 4.93 9.43 -1.34
N ASN A 79 5.01 10.33 -0.35
CA ASN A 79 4.13 11.49 -0.19
C ASN A 79 2.65 11.15 -0.33
N ALA A 80 2.22 10.06 0.30
CA ALA A 80 0.82 9.64 0.30
C ALA A 80 0.06 10.21 1.50
N ASP A 81 -1.24 10.46 1.34
CA ASP A 81 -2.13 10.95 2.40
C ASP A 81 -2.62 9.81 3.28
N VAL A 82 -2.74 8.62 2.69
CA VAL A 82 -3.12 7.37 3.36
C VAL A 82 -2.12 6.29 2.93
N VAL A 83 -1.53 5.58 3.89
CA VAL A 83 -0.51 4.56 3.60
C VAL A 83 -0.80 3.30 4.40
N GLY A 84 -1.04 2.18 3.71
CA GLY A 84 -0.97 0.86 4.31
C GLY A 84 0.49 0.45 4.51
N LEU A 85 0.84 -0.01 5.70
CA LEU A 85 2.14 -0.60 5.99
C LEU A 85 1.96 -2.05 6.43
N SER A 86 2.94 -2.89 6.14
CA SER A 86 3.06 -4.26 6.68
C SER A 86 4.44 -4.51 7.24
N GLU A 87 4.53 -5.51 8.11
CA GLU A 87 5.73 -5.88 8.86
C GLU A 87 6.16 -4.83 9.89
N VAL A 88 5.18 -4.23 10.54
CA VAL A 88 5.36 -3.33 11.69
C VAL A 88 4.99 -4.10 12.95
N GLU A 89 5.82 -4.02 13.97
CA GLU A 89 5.66 -4.82 15.17
C GLU A 89 4.50 -4.34 16.05
N ASN A 90 4.55 -3.11 16.54
CA ASN A 90 3.65 -2.66 17.58
C ASN A 90 3.37 -1.15 17.54
N GLU A 91 2.48 -0.71 18.44
CA GLU A 91 2.08 0.69 18.56
C GLU A 91 3.26 1.60 18.98
N PHE A 92 4.21 1.09 19.76
CA PHE A 92 5.35 1.88 20.22
C PHE A 92 6.23 2.30 19.04
N VAL A 93 6.57 1.36 18.15
CA VAL A 93 7.41 1.67 16.99
C VAL A 93 6.70 2.58 15.99
N ILE A 94 5.37 2.46 15.88
CA ILE A 94 4.57 3.36 15.03
C ILE A 94 4.65 4.79 15.57
N LYS A 95 4.39 4.97 16.87
CA LYS A 95 4.47 6.29 17.52
C LYS A 95 5.85 6.90 17.39
N ASP A 96 6.91 6.11 17.65
CA ASP A 96 8.29 6.59 17.52
C ASP A 96 8.57 7.06 16.09
N LEU A 97 8.13 6.31 15.07
CA LEU A 97 8.26 6.68 13.67
C LEU A 97 7.56 7.99 13.34
N ILE A 98 6.29 8.14 13.68
CA ILE A 98 5.49 9.32 13.28
C ILE A 98 5.83 10.57 14.08
N ASP A 99 6.15 10.44 15.36
CA ASP A 99 6.41 11.57 16.25
C ASP A 99 7.83 12.13 16.10
N ASN A 100 8.82 11.27 15.83
CA ASN A 100 10.23 11.67 15.88
C ASN A 100 10.93 11.68 14.52
N TYR A 101 10.39 10.98 13.51
CA TYR A 101 11.07 10.81 12.22
C TYR A 101 10.26 11.27 11.03
N SER A 102 8.94 11.12 11.03
CA SER A 102 8.09 11.55 9.91
C SER A 102 8.04 13.09 9.81
N ASN A 103 8.15 13.62 8.60
CA ASN A 103 7.94 15.03 8.32
C ASN A 103 6.47 15.38 8.04
N ARG A 104 5.59 14.38 7.93
CA ARG A 104 4.13 14.53 7.79
C ARG A 104 3.46 14.11 9.08
N LYS A 105 2.47 14.86 9.50
CA LYS A 105 1.68 14.55 10.69
C LYS A 105 0.63 13.50 10.34
N TYR A 106 0.99 12.24 10.49
CA TYR A 106 0.05 11.12 10.41
C TYR A 106 -0.62 10.85 11.76
N ASP A 107 -1.85 10.33 11.70
CA ASP A 107 -2.43 9.47 12.71
C ASP A 107 -2.39 8.02 12.19
N TYR A 108 -2.75 7.03 13.02
CA TYR A 108 -2.61 5.63 12.65
C TYR A 108 -3.75 4.77 13.19
N ILE A 109 -3.95 3.62 12.54
CA ILE A 109 -4.81 2.53 13.01
C ILE A 109 -3.97 1.26 12.99
N HIS A 110 -3.93 0.57 14.12
CA HIS A 110 -3.17 -0.65 14.34
C HIS A 110 -3.92 -1.60 15.28
N TYR A 111 -3.77 -2.89 15.05
CA TYR A 111 -4.25 -3.97 15.91
C TYR A 111 -3.21 -5.08 15.94
N ASP A 112 -2.90 -5.58 17.14
CA ASP A 112 -2.05 -6.75 17.31
C ASP A 112 -2.74 -7.96 16.68
N SER A 113 -2.05 -8.66 15.81
CA SER A 113 -2.49 -9.88 15.16
C SER A 113 -1.88 -11.12 15.80
N PRO A 114 -2.43 -12.31 15.54
CA PRO A 114 -1.87 -13.53 16.07
C PRO A 114 -0.59 -14.01 15.38
N ASP A 115 0.04 -13.25 14.48
CA ASP A 115 1.31 -13.64 13.83
C ASP A 115 2.38 -13.96 14.87
N GLU A 116 3.09 -15.07 14.68
CA GLU A 116 4.07 -15.55 15.67
C GLU A 116 5.32 -14.66 15.76
N ARG A 117 5.62 -13.88 14.72
CA ARG A 117 6.73 -12.92 14.72
C ARG A 117 6.38 -11.59 15.35
N GLY A 118 5.08 -11.35 15.62
CA GLY A 118 4.62 -10.07 16.14
C GLY A 118 4.62 -8.95 15.09
N ILE A 119 4.36 -9.26 13.82
CA ILE A 119 4.26 -8.24 12.77
C ILE A 119 2.81 -8.06 12.32
N ASP A 120 2.45 -6.82 12.06
CA ASP A 120 1.08 -6.41 11.80
C ASP A 120 0.93 -5.55 10.55
N ASN A 121 -0.34 -5.27 10.23
CA ASN A 121 -0.76 -4.28 9.24
C ASN A 121 -1.14 -2.98 9.95
N VAL A 122 -0.73 -1.87 9.37
CA VAL A 122 -0.98 -0.52 9.89
C VAL A 122 -1.57 0.34 8.78
N LEU A 123 -2.49 1.25 9.12
CA LEU A 123 -2.87 2.35 8.25
C LEU A 123 -2.38 3.66 8.88
N LEU A 124 -1.50 4.38 8.18
CA LEU A 124 -1.17 5.78 8.49
C LEU A 124 -2.08 6.69 7.65
N TYR A 125 -2.58 7.79 8.23
CA TYR A 125 -3.44 8.71 7.50
C TYR A 125 -3.29 10.16 7.96
N ASP A 126 -3.45 11.10 7.03
CA ASP A 126 -3.50 12.54 7.32
C ASP A 126 -4.94 12.92 7.68
N GLN A 127 -5.18 13.28 8.95
CA GLN A 127 -6.49 13.70 9.47
C GLN A 127 -7.09 14.92 8.75
N ASN A 128 -6.27 15.70 8.02
CA ASN A 128 -6.77 16.83 7.24
C ASN A 128 -7.30 16.41 5.87
N LYS A 129 -7.10 15.16 5.47
CA LYS A 129 -7.47 14.62 4.16
C LYS A 129 -8.61 13.62 4.22
N ILE A 130 -8.66 12.80 5.24
CA ILE A 130 -9.66 11.74 5.40
C ILE A 130 -10.13 11.66 6.85
N ASP A 131 -11.43 11.55 7.05
CA ASP A 131 -12.05 11.29 8.35
C ASP A 131 -12.26 9.78 8.51
N ILE A 132 -11.81 9.19 9.60
CA ILE A 132 -12.07 7.77 9.90
C ILE A 132 -13.44 7.63 10.57
N ILE A 133 -14.27 6.75 10.02
CA ILE A 133 -15.63 6.48 10.52
C ILE A 133 -15.63 5.27 11.44
N SER A 134 -15.00 4.18 10.97
CA SER A 134 -14.89 2.94 11.74
C SER A 134 -13.69 2.13 11.25
N ASP A 135 -13.17 1.29 12.12
CA ASP A 135 -12.08 0.38 11.81
C ASP A 135 -12.19 -0.91 12.64
N ARG A 136 -11.59 -1.98 12.17
CA ARG A 136 -11.51 -3.26 12.88
C ARG A 136 -10.48 -4.20 12.28
N PRO A 137 -9.91 -5.13 13.04
CA PRO A 137 -9.22 -6.27 12.51
C PRO A 137 -10.23 -7.29 11.94
N ILE A 138 -9.86 -7.97 10.87
CA ILE A 138 -10.58 -9.11 10.31
C ILE A 138 -9.70 -10.33 10.51
N SER A 139 -10.11 -11.20 11.43
CA SER A 139 -9.30 -12.35 11.83
C SER A 139 -9.09 -13.34 10.69
N ASN A 140 -7.83 -13.56 10.35
CA ASN A 140 -7.40 -14.46 9.28
C ASN A 140 -7.04 -15.83 9.85
N ASN A 141 -8.07 -16.63 10.13
CA ASN A 141 -7.91 -17.94 10.75
C ASN A 141 -7.53 -19.02 9.72
N LEU A 142 -6.27 -19.45 9.76
CA LEU A 142 -5.76 -20.51 8.90
C LEU A 142 -6.00 -21.90 9.52
N PRO A 143 -6.22 -22.96 8.68
CA PRO A 143 -6.35 -24.32 9.16
C PRO A 143 -5.11 -24.84 9.88
N GLY A 144 -5.30 -25.77 10.81
CA GLY A 144 -4.20 -26.41 11.52
C GLY A 144 -3.61 -25.58 12.66
N GLY A 145 -4.20 -24.41 12.97
CA GLY A 145 -3.71 -23.52 14.02
C GLY A 145 -2.56 -22.64 13.59
N ASP A 146 -2.26 -22.57 12.29
CA ASP A 146 -1.28 -21.64 11.73
C ASP A 146 -1.71 -20.20 12.02
N LYS A 147 -0.83 -19.41 12.59
CA LYS A 147 -1.05 -18.00 12.90
C LYS A 147 -0.55 -17.12 11.77
N THR A 148 -1.25 -16.04 11.51
CA THR A 148 -0.88 -15.05 10.48
C THR A 148 -1.49 -13.69 10.82
N ARG A 149 -1.14 -12.66 10.04
CA ARG A 149 -1.66 -11.31 10.20
C ARG A 149 -3.14 -11.26 9.90
N ASP A 150 -3.87 -10.51 10.71
CA ASP A 150 -5.24 -10.11 10.41
C ASP A 150 -5.26 -9.12 9.25
N VAL A 151 -6.36 -9.06 8.52
CA VAL A 151 -6.59 -7.99 7.55
C VAL A 151 -7.12 -6.78 8.31
N LEU A 152 -6.51 -5.61 8.11
CA LEU A 152 -7.00 -4.37 8.70
C LEU A 152 -8.06 -3.76 7.78
N TYR A 153 -9.28 -3.58 8.28
CA TYR A 153 -10.37 -2.89 7.60
C TYR A 153 -10.58 -1.52 8.20
N VAL A 154 -10.73 -0.52 7.33
CA VAL A 154 -11.00 0.86 7.71
C VAL A 154 -12.07 1.44 6.77
N GLN A 155 -13.09 2.04 7.36
CA GLN A 155 -14.07 2.86 6.65
C GLN A 155 -13.72 4.33 6.87
N GLY A 156 -13.38 5.01 5.80
CA GLY A 156 -13.06 6.43 5.81
C GLY A 156 -14.07 7.26 5.04
N LYS A 157 -14.01 8.57 5.27
CA LYS A 157 -14.75 9.56 4.50
C LYS A 157 -13.77 10.56 3.89
N TYR A 158 -13.71 10.56 2.57
CA TYR A 158 -12.97 11.57 1.82
C TYR A 158 -13.96 12.52 1.16
N ARG A 159 -13.95 13.78 1.61
CA ARG A 159 -14.99 14.77 1.24
C ARG A 159 -16.38 14.29 1.67
N ASP A 160 -17.26 13.97 0.72
CA ASP A 160 -18.63 13.50 1.00
C ASP A 160 -18.81 12.01 0.70
N GLU A 161 -17.76 11.35 0.19
CA GLU A 161 -17.81 9.94 -0.22
C GLU A 161 -17.21 9.02 0.83
N ILE A 162 -17.81 7.84 0.97
CA ILE A 162 -17.31 6.76 1.82
C ILE A 162 -16.34 5.90 1.01
N ILE A 163 -15.21 5.57 1.61
CA ILE A 163 -14.24 4.64 1.04
C ILE A 163 -13.93 3.53 2.04
N HIS A 164 -13.91 2.31 1.56
CA HIS A 164 -13.55 1.10 2.31
C HIS A 164 -12.12 0.70 1.97
N ILE A 165 -11.23 0.75 2.95
CA ILE A 165 -9.81 0.48 2.79
C ILE A 165 -9.48 -0.82 3.52
N PHE A 166 -8.80 -1.74 2.83
CA PHE A 166 -8.30 -2.97 3.40
C PHE A 166 -6.77 -2.95 3.31
N VAL A 167 -6.07 -3.17 4.43
CA VAL A 167 -4.62 -3.37 4.43
C VAL A 167 -4.35 -4.85 4.65
N CYS A 168 -3.61 -5.45 3.72
CA CYS A 168 -3.41 -6.88 3.62
C CYS A 168 -1.92 -7.24 3.63
N HIS A 169 -1.56 -8.30 4.37
CA HIS A 169 -0.30 -8.99 4.16
C HIS A 169 -0.58 -10.50 4.13
N TRP A 170 -0.70 -11.05 2.94
CA TRP A 170 -1.08 -12.44 2.75
C TRP A 170 0.03 -13.42 3.18
N PRO A 171 -0.35 -14.69 3.46
CA PRO A 171 0.64 -15.70 3.84
C PRO A 171 1.77 -15.84 2.83
N SER A 172 3.00 -15.80 3.36
CA SER A 172 4.23 -15.84 2.57
C SER A 172 4.35 -17.10 1.71
N ARG A 173 5.15 -17.00 0.64
CA ARG A 173 5.56 -18.13 -0.20
C ARG A 173 6.70 -18.95 0.41
N TYR A 174 7.14 -18.64 1.63
CA TYR A 174 8.20 -19.37 2.31
C TYR A 174 7.84 -20.85 2.46
N GLY A 175 8.76 -21.72 2.09
CA GLY A 175 8.53 -23.17 2.02
C GLY A 175 7.94 -23.68 0.69
N GLY A 176 7.64 -22.78 -0.26
CA GLY A 176 7.22 -23.11 -1.63
C GLY A 176 5.87 -22.53 -2.00
N VAL A 177 5.79 -21.97 -3.20
CA VAL A 177 4.60 -21.27 -3.72
C VAL A 177 3.36 -22.16 -3.70
N GLU A 178 3.46 -23.38 -4.24
CA GLU A 178 2.35 -24.34 -4.32
C GLU A 178 1.90 -24.82 -2.92
N LYS A 179 2.86 -25.06 -2.04
CA LYS A 179 2.59 -25.53 -0.67
C LYS A 179 1.83 -24.49 0.15
N THR A 180 2.12 -23.21 -0.07
CA THR A 180 1.50 -22.10 0.68
C THR A 180 0.28 -21.49 -0.02
N ALA A 181 0.04 -21.79 -1.30
CA ALA A 181 -1.11 -21.29 -2.05
C ALA A 181 -2.47 -21.54 -1.36
N PRO A 182 -2.74 -22.70 -0.71
CA PRO A 182 -3.99 -22.90 0.01
C PRO A 182 -4.22 -21.90 1.14
N LYS A 183 -3.17 -21.44 1.83
CA LYS A 183 -3.30 -20.42 2.88
C LYS A 183 -3.73 -19.09 2.30
N ARG A 184 -3.15 -18.67 1.16
CA ARG A 184 -3.56 -17.46 0.44
C ARG A 184 -4.98 -17.58 -0.13
N ALA A 185 -5.39 -18.78 -0.57
CA ALA A 185 -6.76 -19.02 -1.03
C ALA A 185 -7.80 -18.77 0.08
N ILE A 186 -7.49 -19.17 1.33
CA ILE A 186 -8.36 -18.94 2.48
C ILE A 186 -8.44 -17.44 2.78
N THR A 187 -7.32 -16.73 2.76
CA THR A 187 -7.30 -15.27 2.93
C THR A 187 -8.09 -14.56 1.82
N ALA A 188 -7.95 -15.00 0.57
CA ALA A 188 -8.76 -14.47 -0.54
C ALA A 188 -10.26 -14.69 -0.33
N GLN A 189 -10.68 -15.89 0.11
CA GLN A 189 -12.06 -16.20 0.43
C GLN A 189 -12.61 -15.37 1.59
N LEU A 190 -11.79 -15.11 2.63
CA LEU A 190 -12.14 -14.20 3.71
C LEU A 190 -12.44 -12.79 3.16
N ILE A 191 -11.57 -12.25 2.33
CA ILE A 191 -11.75 -10.94 1.71
C ILE A 191 -12.99 -10.90 0.81
N VAL A 192 -13.21 -11.94 -0.01
CA VAL A 192 -14.42 -12.05 -0.85
C VAL A 192 -15.68 -12.02 0.01
N LYS A 193 -15.70 -12.73 1.13
CA LYS A 193 -16.85 -12.74 2.06
C LYS A 193 -17.09 -11.35 2.67
N GLU A 194 -16.06 -10.70 3.17
CA GLU A 194 -16.19 -9.38 3.81
C GLU A 194 -16.67 -8.32 2.81
N ILE A 195 -16.07 -8.29 1.62
CA ILE A 195 -16.44 -7.33 0.57
C ILE A 195 -17.84 -7.63 0.02
N SER A 196 -18.20 -8.90 -0.16
CA SER A 196 -19.56 -9.25 -0.59
C SER A 196 -20.62 -8.79 0.41
N SER A 197 -20.30 -8.77 1.70
CA SER A 197 -21.21 -8.19 2.71
C SER A 197 -21.40 -6.69 2.51
N ILE A 198 -20.32 -5.95 2.27
CA ILE A 198 -20.37 -4.50 1.98
C ILE A 198 -21.19 -4.26 0.70
N LEU A 199 -20.89 -4.98 -0.38
CA LEU A 199 -21.58 -4.84 -1.67
C LEU A 199 -23.06 -5.25 -1.62
N SER A 200 -23.44 -6.08 -0.66
CA SER A 200 -24.87 -6.41 -0.44
C SER A 200 -25.67 -5.26 0.19
N GLU A 201 -25.00 -4.34 0.88
CA GLU A 201 -25.59 -3.15 1.49
C GLU A 201 -25.50 -1.93 0.53
N ASP A 202 -24.40 -1.83 -0.19
CA ASP A 202 -24.13 -0.79 -1.19
C ASP A 202 -23.37 -1.40 -2.37
N ALA A 203 -24.07 -1.64 -3.48
CA ALA A 203 -23.49 -2.26 -4.68
C ALA A 203 -22.41 -1.40 -5.35
N ASP A 204 -22.45 -0.08 -5.13
CA ASP A 204 -21.50 0.88 -5.69
C ASP A 204 -20.44 1.33 -4.67
N ALA A 205 -20.28 0.59 -3.56
CA ALA A 205 -19.30 0.91 -2.52
C ALA A 205 -17.89 1.09 -3.08
N GLU A 206 -17.23 2.18 -2.70
CA GLU A 206 -15.86 2.50 -3.11
C GLU A 206 -14.85 1.70 -2.29
N ILE A 207 -14.26 0.67 -2.88
CA ILE A 207 -13.42 -0.29 -2.16
C ILE A 207 -12.01 -0.34 -2.74
N ILE A 208 -11.00 -0.24 -1.87
CA ILE A 208 -9.59 -0.36 -2.20
C ILE A 208 -8.88 -1.33 -1.24
N LEU A 209 -8.09 -2.24 -1.79
CA LEU A 209 -7.20 -3.11 -1.04
C LEU A 209 -5.76 -2.71 -1.33
N LEU A 210 -4.98 -2.58 -0.27
CA LEU A 210 -3.56 -2.24 -0.27
C LEU A 210 -2.80 -3.40 0.35
N GLY A 211 -1.79 -3.95 -0.29
CA GLY A 211 -1.13 -5.06 0.37
C GLY A 211 0.05 -5.70 -0.36
N ASP A 212 0.83 -6.44 0.44
CA ASP A 212 1.67 -7.54 -0.04
C ASP A 212 0.81 -8.80 -0.10
N PHE A 213 0.39 -9.15 -1.30
CA PHE A 213 -0.44 -10.32 -1.54
C PHE A 213 0.39 -11.61 -1.69
N ASN A 214 1.73 -11.51 -1.68
CA ASN A 214 2.63 -12.63 -1.91
C ASN A 214 2.27 -13.45 -3.17
N GLU A 215 1.59 -12.80 -4.13
CA GLU A 215 1.12 -13.37 -5.39
C GLU A 215 1.08 -12.28 -6.46
N GLU A 216 1.44 -12.60 -7.70
CA GLU A 216 1.36 -11.63 -8.81
C GLU A 216 -0.09 -11.35 -9.21
N PRO A 217 -0.41 -10.24 -9.92
CA PRO A 217 -1.78 -9.86 -10.29
C PRO A 217 -2.56 -10.91 -11.08
N ASN A 218 -1.87 -11.80 -11.81
CA ASN A 218 -2.44 -12.93 -12.55
C ASN A 218 -2.40 -14.24 -11.75
N GLY A 219 -2.09 -14.18 -10.46
CA GLY A 219 -2.14 -15.33 -9.57
C GLY A 219 -3.56 -15.82 -9.33
N ILE A 220 -3.72 -17.13 -9.14
CA ILE A 220 -5.05 -17.76 -9.07
C ILE A 220 -5.94 -17.16 -7.95
N ASN A 221 -5.34 -16.77 -6.84
CA ASN A 221 -6.09 -16.21 -5.72
C ASN A 221 -6.46 -14.74 -5.96
N ILE A 222 -5.60 -13.97 -6.65
CA ILE A 222 -5.92 -12.60 -7.09
C ILE A 222 -7.00 -12.65 -8.17
N GLU A 223 -6.88 -13.54 -9.15
CA GLU A 223 -7.91 -13.75 -10.17
C GLU A 223 -9.29 -14.09 -9.57
N SER A 224 -9.33 -14.81 -8.44
CA SER A 224 -10.59 -15.13 -7.77
C SER A 224 -11.34 -13.90 -7.26
N LEU A 225 -10.64 -12.81 -6.94
CA LEU A 225 -11.23 -11.55 -6.50
C LEU A 225 -12.04 -10.85 -7.60
N LYS A 226 -11.74 -11.14 -8.88
CA LYS A 226 -12.48 -10.58 -10.03
C LYS A 226 -13.96 -11.03 -10.06
N THR A 227 -14.29 -12.11 -9.38
CA THR A 227 -15.67 -12.60 -9.29
C THR A 227 -16.63 -11.66 -8.55
N ILE A 228 -16.08 -10.71 -7.80
CA ILE A 228 -16.80 -9.67 -7.06
C ILE A 228 -16.40 -8.25 -7.50
N GLY A 229 -15.99 -8.08 -8.76
CA GLY A 229 -15.67 -6.76 -9.32
C GLY A 229 -14.32 -6.16 -8.93
N LEU A 230 -13.45 -6.91 -8.22
CA LEU A 230 -12.13 -6.41 -7.84
C LEU A 230 -11.10 -6.61 -8.94
N LYS A 231 -10.21 -5.63 -9.11
CA LYS A 231 -9.17 -5.63 -10.14
C LYS A 231 -7.87 -5.02 -9.63
N SER A 232 -6.75 -5.69 -9.89
CA SER A 232 -5.43 -5.13 -9.60
C SER A 232 -5.04 -4.04 -10.61
N LEU A 233 -4.64 -2.88 -10.10
CA LEU A 233 -4.09 -1.80 -10.92
C LEU A 233 -2.70 -2.15 -11.48
N MET A 234 -2.02 -3.15 -10.90
CA MET A 234 -0.70 -3.59 -11.34
C MET A 234 -0.77 -4.54 -12.55
N GLU A 235 -1.95 -5.07 -12.91
CA GLU A 235 -2.12 -6.04 -14.00
C GLU A 235 -1.50 -5.60 -15.34
N PRO A 236 -1.62 -4.33 -15.79
CA PRO A 236 -0.99 -3.85 -17.03
C PRO A 236 0.54 -3.81 -16.98
N MET A 237 1.14 -4.04 -15.83
CA MET A 237 2.60 -4.02 -15.63
C MET A 237 3.22 -5.41 -15.71
N ILE A 238 2.42 -6.48 -15.70
CA ILE A 238 2.90 -7.87 -15.76
C ILE A 238 3.82 -8.08 -16.96
N GLY A 239 4.98 -8.66 -16.70
CA GLY A 239 5.95 -9.00 -17.74
C GLY A 239 6.74 -7.83 -18.32
N LYS A 240 6.52 -6.60 -17.85
CA LYS A 240 7.38 -5.48 -18.24
C LYS A 240 8.77 -5.66 -17.62
N PRO A 241 9.84 -5.51 -18.40
CA PRO A 241 11.20 -5.72 -17.90
C PRO A 241 11.56 -4.65 -16.85
N LYS A 242 12.18 -5.09 -15.77
CA LYS A 242 12.61 -4.24 -14.65
C LYS A 242 11.47 -3.49 -13.94
N VAL A 243 10.27 -4.03 -14.00
CA VAL A 243 9.10 -3.50 -13.29
C VAL A 243 8.64 -4.54 -12.28
N GLY A 244 8.75 -4.21 -11.02
CA GLY A 244 8.34 -5.04 -9.90
C GLY A 244 8.50 -4.28 -8.59
N THR A 245 7.78 -4.71 -7.58
CA THR A 245 7.89 -4.18 -6.22
C THR A 245 8.85 -5.01 -5.38
N TYR A 246 9.08 -6.25 -5.79
CA TYR A 246 9.93 -7.23 -5.13
C TYR A 246 10.78 -7.97 -6.18
N VAL A 247 11.96 -8.47 -5.80
CA VAL A 247 12.81 -9.27 -6.69
C VAL A 247 13.13 -10.62 -6.07
N TYR A 248 12.63 -11.68 -6.68
CA TYR A 248 12.92 -13.05 -6.27
C TYR A 248 13.76 -13.79 -7.30
N ARG A 249 14.95 -14.25 -6.89
CA ARG A 249 15.89 -15.00 -7.74
C ARG A 249 16.18 -14.34 -9.11
N GLY A 250 16.25 -13.02 -9.11
CA GLY A 250 16.52 -12.23 -10.31
C GLY A 250 15.31 -11.91 -11.19
N LYS A 251 14.11 -12.32 -10.76
CA LYS A 251 12.84 -11.98 -11.42
C LYS A 251 12.15 -10.86 -10.64
N ASP A 252 11.81 -9.79 -11.34
CA ASP A 252 10.94 -8.75 -10.82
C ASP A 252 9.52 -9.29 -10.69
N GLU A 253 8.88 -9.07 -9.55
CA GLU A 253 7.53 -9.55 -9.23
C GLU A 253 6.69 -8.41 -8.64
N LEU A 254 5.40 -8.41 -8.97
CA LEU A 254 4.40 -7.41 -8.54
C LEU A 254 3.56 -7.98 -7.39
N VAL A 255 4.18 -8.28 -6.26
CA VAL A 255 3.49 -8.87 -5.10
C VAL A 255 2.79 -7.85 -4.23
N ASP A 256 3.30 -6.62 -4.22
CA ASP A 256 2.65 -5.47 -3.60
C ASP A 256 1.68 -4.86 -4.60
N GLN A 257 0.40 -4.75 -4.24
CA GLN A 257 -0.63 -4.35 -5.18
C GLN A 257 -1.61 -3.35 -4.57
N ILE A 258 -2.19 -2.54 -5.44
CA ILE A 258 -3.40 -1.78 -5.19
C ILE A 258 -4.51 -2.44 -6.01
N ILE A 259 -5.50 -3.00 -5.32
CA ILE A 259 -6.64 -3.67 -5.93
C ILE A 259 -7.88 -2.84 -5.63
N ILE A 260 -8.70 -2.59 -6.63
CA ILE A 260 -9.87 -1.72 -6.52
C ILE A 260 -11.14 -2.44 -6.98
N HIS A 261 -12.28 -2.03 -6.43
CA HIS A 261 -13.58 -2.38 -6.98
C HIS A 261 -13.89 -1.53 -8.21
N GLU A 262 -14.70 -2.05 -9.12
CA GLU A 262 -15.04 -1.39 -10.39
C GLU A 262 -15.78 -0.06 -10.22
N SER A 263 -16.44 0.18 -9.09
CA SER A 263 -17.02 1.48 -8.70
C SER A 263 -16.03 2.63 -8.82
N LEU A 264 -14.77 2.42 -8.38
CA LEU A 264 -13.69 3.40 -8.50
C LEU A 264 -13.25 3.70 -9.95
N GLN A 265 -13.94 3.15 -10.97
CA GLN A 265 -13.70 3.38 -12.39
C GLN A 265 -14.96 3.81 -13.18
N ASP A 266 -16.13 3.85 -12.56
CA ASP A 266 -17.41 4.07 -13.23
C ASP A 266 -17.74 5.54 -13.54
N GLN A 267 -16.87 6.48 -13.17
CA GLN A 267 -17.02 7.93 -13.36
C GLN A 267 -18.04 8.59 -12.41
N ASN A 268 -18.46 7.91 -11.36
CA ASN A 268 -19.34 8.41 -10.32
C ASN A 268 -18.58 8.49 -8.97
N GLY A 269 -18.90 9.43 -8.09
CA GLY A 269 -18.27 9.54 -6.77
C GLY A 269 -16.74 9.70 -6.81
N LEU A 270 -16.04 8.73 -6.28
CA LEU A 270 -14.56 8.66 -6.30
C LEU A 270 -14.10 7.88 -7.54
N ILE A 271 -13.03 8.34 -8.13
CA ILE A 271 -12.39 7.64 -9.25
C ILE A 271 -10.89 7.55 -9.05
N ILE A 272 -10.33 6.42 -9.44
CA ILE A 272 -8.88 6.23 -9.54
C ILE A 272 -8.37 6.91 -10.82
N ASP A 273 -7.29 7.67 -10.69
CA ASP A 273 -6.48 8.07 -11.83
C ASP A 273 -5.43 6.98 -12.12
N PRO A 274 -5.65 6.09 -13.09
CA PRO A 274 -4.73 4.98 -13.36
C PRO A 274 -3.36 5.43 -13.88
N GLU A 275 -3.24 6.65 -14.42
CA GLU A 275 -1.97 7.22 -14.87
C GLU A 275 -1.11 7.69 -13.69
N SER A 276 -1.72 7.90 -12.51
CA SER A 276 -1.04 8.25 -11.29
C SER A 276 -0.41 7.07 -10.56
N LEU A 277 -0.69 5.82 -11.00
CA LEU A 277 -0.11 4.61 -10.40
C LEU A 277 1.41 4.66 -10.52
N TYR A 278 2.08 4.63 -9.39
CA TYR A 278 3.51 4.82 -9.30
C TYR A 278 4.15 3.81 -8.35
N ILE A 279 5.20 3.13 -8.83
CA ILE A 279 6.14 2.38 -8.00
C ILE A 279 7.28 3.34 -7.66
N LEU A 280 7.57 3.53 -6.38
CA LEU A 280 8.64 4.40 -5.91
C LEU A 280 10.00 3.74 -6.15
N ASP A 281 10.40 3.70 -7.43
CA ASP A 281 11.62 3.07 -7.91
C ASP A 281 12.71 4.12 -8.20
N LEU A 282 13.25 4.71 -7.13
CA LEU A 282 14.39 5.63 -7.24
C LEU A 282 15.71 4.87 -7.12
N PRO A 283 16.79 5.36 -7.74
CA PRO A 283 18.10 4.69 -7.67
C PRO A 283 18.58 4.40 -6.24
N LYS A 284 18.30 5.27 -5.26
CA LYS A 284 18.66 5.07 -3.86
C LYS A 284 17.96 3.88 -3.20
N TYR A 285 16.78 3.48 -3.71
CA TYR A 285 16.01 2.32 -3.23
C TYR A 285 16.42 1.00 -3.90
N ARG A 286 17.41 1.04 -4.79
CA ARG A 286 17.97 -0.14 -5.43
C ARG A 286 19.42 -0.39 -4.99
N GLN A 287 19.76 -1.64 -4.81
CA GLN A 287 21.16 -2.06 -4.63
C GLN A 287 21.96 -1.66 -5.87
N GLN A 288 23.02 -0.86 -5.71
CA GLN A 288 23.76 -0.30 -6.83
C GLN A 288 24.81 -1.23 -7.40
N GLU A 289 25.39 -2.10 -6.56
CA GLU A 289 26.54 -2.92 -6.91
C GLU A 289 26.40 -4.38 -6.47
N GLY A 290 27.26 -5.23 -7.01
CA GLY A 290 27.39 -6.62 -6.62
C GLY A 290 26.35 -7.55 -7.28
N ARG A 291 26.23 -8.76 -6.75
CA ARG A 291 25.36 -9.83 -7.26
C ARG A 291 23.89 -9.45 -7.28
N TYR A 292 23.48 -8.59 -6.35
CA TYR A 292 22.10 -8.16 -6.15
C TYR A 292 21.87 -6.74 -6.67
N ALA A 293 22.74 -6.24 -7.55
CA ALA A 293 22.49 -4.98 -8.24
C ALA A 293 21.09 -4.97 -8.84
N HIS A 294 20.36 -3.86 -8.76
CA HIS A 294 18.97 -3.62 -9.11
C HIS A 294 17.88 -4.26 -8.23
N TYR A 295 18.22 -5.13 -7.28
CA TYR A 295 17.25 -5.53 -6.26
C TYR A 295 16.87 -4.31 -5.39
N PRO A 296 15.66 -4.30 -4.79
CA PRO A 296 15.39 -3.34 -3.73
C PRO A 296 16.50 -3.38 -2.68
N PHE A 297 16.95 -2.22 -2.23
CA PHE A 297 18.02 -2.13 -1.24
C PHE A 297 17.45 -2.41 0.14
N ARG A 298 17.43 -3.68 0.48
CA ARG A 298 16.89 -4.18 1.73
C ARG A 298 17.68 -3.74 2.94
N PHE A 299 16.98 -3.67 4.08
CA PHE A 299 17.62 -3.33 5.35
C PHE A 299 18.35 -4.53 5.97
N TRP A 300 17.73 -5.71 5.90
CA TRP A 300 18.24 -6.94 6.49
C TRP A 300 18.72 -7.94 5.43
N ALA A 301 19.79 -8.67 5.73
CA ALA A 301 20.23 -9.85 4.95
C ALA A 301 20.60 -10.99 5.89
N GLY A 302 19.63 -11.84 6.22
CA GLY A 302 19.76 -12.82 7.31
C GLY A 302 20.02 -12.09 8.63
N ASP A 303 21.15 -12.39 9.26
CA ASP A 303 21.55 -11.77 10.53
C ASP A 303 22.38 -10.48 10.36
N GLN A 304 22.58 -10.02 9.11
CA GLN A 304 23.38 -8.84 8.82
C GLN A 304 22.49 -7.63 8.52
N VAL A 305 22.91 -6.47 9.03
CA VAL A 305 22.35 -5.16 8.66
C VAL A 305 23.05 -4.69 7.40
N LEU A 306 22.31 -4.54 6.29
CA LEU A 306 22.82 -3.89 5.08
C LEU A 306 22.59 -2.38 5.13
N GLY A 307 21.61 -1.93 5.93
CA GLY A 307 21.32 -0.52 6.12
C GLY A 307 20.64 0.13 4.90
N GLY A 308 19.92 -0.64 4.10
CA GLY A 308 19.06 -0.13 3.04
C GLY A 308 17.69 0.33 3.58
N TYR A 309 16.63 0.11 2.83
CA TYR A 309 15.28 0.58 3.14
C TYR A 309 14.32 -0.58 3.41
N SER A 310 14.07 -1.38 2.38
CA SER A 310 13.25 -2.59 2.40
C SER A 310 13.57 -3.47 1.19
N ASP A 311 13.23 -4.76 1.26
CA ASP A 311 13.24 -5.66 0.09
C ASP A 311 12.00 -5.49 -0.81
N HIS A 312 11.11 -4.57 -0.46
CA HIS A 312 9.96 -4.15 -1.25
C HIS A 312 10.05 -2.67 -1.63
N LEU A 313 9.52 -2.31 -2.81
CA LEU A 313 9.33 -0.92 -3.22
C LEU A 313 7.91 -0.46 -2.91
N ALA A 314 7.78 0.75 -2.39
CA ALA A 314 6.49 1.35 -2.11
C ALA A 314 5.72 1.70 -3.39
N ILE A 315 4.39 1.69 -3.30
CA ILE A 315 3.48 2.00 -4.41
C ILE A 315 2.43 3.02 -3.99
N ARG A 316 1.92 3.80 -4.94
CA ARG A 316 0.82 4.74 -4.68
C ARG A 316 -0.04 4.99 -5.91
N VAL A 317 -1.24 5.53 -5.67
CA VAL A 317 -2.19 5.99 -6.69
C VAL A 317 -2.96 7.21 -6.19
N ALA A 318 -3.49 8.03 -7.08
CA ALA A 318 -4.36 9.14 -6.77
C ALA A 318 -5.84 8.76 -6.93
N ILE A 319 -6.65 9.16 -5.95
CA ILE A 319 -8.10 9.12 -5.98
C ILE A 319 -8.61 10.55 -6.15
N ILE A 320 -9.50 10.75 -7.10
CA ILE A 320 -10.09 12.06 -7.42
C ILE A 320 -11.60 11.97 -7.16
N LYS A 321 -12.18 13.02 -6.61
CA LYS A 321 -13.64 13.19 -6.61
C LYS A 321 -14.07 13.94 -7.87
N LYS A 322 -15.01 13.39 -8.59
CA LYS A 322 -15.70 14.07 -9.69
C LYS A 322 -16.80 15.01 -9.24
#